data_a8e0030af0342fea037ef011e6ba80b2
#
_entry.id   a8e0030af0342fea037ef011e6ba80b2
#
_cell.length_a   1.000
_cell.length_b   1.000
_cell.length_c   1.000
_cell.angle_alpha   90.00
_cell.angle_beta   90.00
_cell.angle_gamma   90.00
#
_symmetry.space_group_name_H-M   'P 1'
#
loop_
_entity.id
_entity.type
_entity.pdbx_description
1 polymer ?
#
loop_
_entity_poly.entity_id
_entity_poly.type
_entity_poly.pdbx_seq_one_letter_code
_entity_poly.pdbx_strand_id
1 'polypeptide(L)'
;DNIYVIHGPITTPNPENKGFMNNPGIVLTSEGVVVIDPGGTVQSGEMVLRVIKKLIDEPVVAVFNTHVHGDHWLGNQAIRNAYPTVPIYAHANTIQRIANGSGDEWVKLMLDSTKGKSAGTRVVSADNIIKNADKIIIGDTSFDIMHYGIAHTDTDIMIAVNGNEALFTGDNLFNGRLARTAEGHIKRTIEACEKAVEIKPGIIIPGHGQSGGMDMFNSSLDILRILYKTVQQQYEQEISDFEMKPAVVKALDKYKHWETFDELIGKTISQAYLEIEQADF
;
A
#
# COMPACT_ATOMS: atom_id res chain seq x y z
N ASP A 1 12.97 9.03 18.42
CA ASP A 1 12.56 8.04 17.39
C ASP A 1 11.18 7.50 17.74
N ASN A 2 10.12 8.13 17.18
CA ASN A 2 8.73 7.79 17.53
C ASN A 2 8.02 6.98 16.43
N ILE A 3 8.72 6.67 15.31
CA ILE A 3 8.15 5.97 14.15
C ILE A 3 8.93 4.67 13.93
N TYR A 4 8.20 3.56 13.91
CA TYR A 4 8.73 2.22 13.66
C TYR A 4 7.97 1.57 12.50
N VAL A 5 8.64 0.71 11.76
CA VAL A 5 8.06 -0.03 10.64
C VAL A 5 8.41 -1.51 10.79
N ILE A 6 7.41 -2.37 10.65
CA ILE A 6 7.62 -3.81 10.57
C ILE A 6 7.67 -4.16 9.07
N HIS A 7 8.87 -4.36 8.51
CA HIS A 7 8.97 -4.75 7.11
C HIS A 7 8.54 -6.19 6.89
N GLY A 8 7.44 -6.37 6.16
CA GLY A 8 6.97 -7.68 5.74
C GLY A 8 7.83 -8.28 4.62
N PRO A 9 7.76 -9.60 4.41
CA PRO A 9 8.37 -10.23 3.25
C PRO A 9 7.69 -9.72 1.97
N ILE A 10 8.47 -9.48 0.92
CA ILE A 10 7.96 -8.95 -0.36
C ILE A 10 7.22 -10.01 -1.22
N THR A 11 7.12 -11.24 -0.73
CA THR A 11 6.41 -12.35 -1.39
C THR A 11 4.88 -12.20 -1.33
N THR A 12 4.17 -12.94 -2.16
CA THR A 12 2.71 -13.05 -2.10
C THR A 12 2.24 -13.82 -0.85
N PRO A 13 0.94 -13.72 -0.47
CA PRO A 13 0.44 -14.46 0.69
C PRO A 13 0.62 -15.97 0.49
N ASN A 14 1.11 -16.64 1.52
CA ASN A 14 1.42 -18.06 1.53
C ASN A 14 1.31 -18.66 2.94
N PRO A 15 1.42 -20.00 3.11
CA PRO A 15 1.32 -20.64 4.41
C PRO A 15 2.41 -20.25 5.42
N GLU A 16 3.60 -19.87 4.97
CA GLU A 16 4.74 -19.50 5.78
C GLU A 16 4.56 -18.12 6.40
N ASN A 17 4.20 -17.11 5.56
CA ASN A 17 3.97 -15.75 6.01
C ASN A 17 2.57 -15.54 6.62
N LYS A 18 1.64 -16.51 6.46
CA LYS A 18 0.26 -16.45 6.97
C LYS A 18 -0.50 -15.20 6.54
N GLY A 19 -0.19 -14.67 5.34
CA GLY A 19 -0.77 -13.44 4.82
C GLY A 19 -0.13 -12.14 5.35
N PHE A 20 0.97 -12.21 6.11
CA PHE A 20 1.75 -11.04 6.47
C PHE A 20 2.75 -10.72 5.35
N MET A 21 2.62 -9.55 4.72
CA MET A 21 3.44 -9.16 3.57
C MET A 21 3.60 -7.65 3.39
N ASN A 22 2.77 -6.83 4.04
CA ASN A 22 2.84 -5.37 4.01
C ASN A 22 3.81 -4.81 5.06
N ASN A 23 3.90 -3.48 5.13
CA ASN A 23 4.73 -2.75 6.08
C ASN A 23 3.87 -2.02 7.14
N PRO A 24 3.42 -2.67 8.23
CA PRO A 24 2.74 -1.99 9.31
C PRO A 24 3.60 -0.87 9.90
N GLY A 25 3.01 0.33 9.97
CA GLY A 25 3.59 1.46 10.68
C GLY A 25 3.13 1.51 12.14
N ILE A 26 4.04 1.87 13.05
CA ILE A 26 3.78 2.09 14.47
C ILE A 26 4.30 3.49 14.81
N VAL A 27 3.41 4.40 15.16
CA VAL A 27 3.75 5.78 15.51
C VAL A 27 3.41 6.01 16.98
N LEU A 28 4.41 6.37 17.78
CA LEU A 28 4.24 6.68 19.19
C LEU A 28 3.82 8.13 19.34
N THR A 29 2.77 8.37 20.09
CA THR A 29 2.26 9.70 20.42
C THR A 29 2.15 9.88 21.93
N SER A 30 1.94 11.09 22.40
CA SER A 30 1.73 11.35 23.83
C SER A 30 0.41 10.77 24.40
N GLU A 31 -0.50 10.28 23.55
CA GLU A 31 -1.76 9.65 23.95
C GLU A 31 -1.75 8.12 23.81
N GLY A 32 -0.70 7.55 23.20
CA GLY A 32 -0.58 6.12 22.94
C GLY A 32 -0.09 5.82 21.52
N VAL A 33 -0.35 4.63 21.03
CA VAL A 33 0.18 4.12 19.76
C VAL A 33 -0.84 4.27 18.63
N VAL A 34 -0.39 4.81 17.50
CA VAL A 34 -1.14 4.81 16.23
C VAL A 34 -0.56 3.72 15.33
N VAL A 35 -1.44 2.89 14.75
CA VAL A 35 -1.05 1.84 13.79
C VAL A 35 -1.49 2.23 12.39
N ILE A 36 -0.61 2.08 11.41
CA ILE A 36 -0.91 2.26 9.98
C ILE A 36 -0.81 0.89 9.32
N ASP A 37 -1.89 0.44 8.68
CA ASP A 37 -1.99 -0.83 7.95
C ASP A 37 -1.57 -2.06 8.77
N PRO A 38 -2.39 -2.55 9.71
CA PRO A 38 -2.02 -3.60 10.67
C PRO A 38 -1.81 -5.00 10.08
N GLY A 39 -1.87 -5.17 8.76
CA GLY A 39 -1.57 -6.43 8.09
C GLY A 39 -2.78 -7.16 7.52
N GLY A 40 -2.50 -8.28 6.84
CA GLY A 40 -3.43 -9.00 5.98
C GLY A 40 -4.27 -10.09 6.63
N THR A 41 -4.13 -10.33 7.93
CA THR A 41 -4.87 -11.38 8.65
C THR A 41 -4.97 -11.03 10.14
N VAL A 42 -5.86 -11.71 10.86
CA VAL A 42 -5.93 -11.57 12.32
C VAL A 42 -4.58 -11.94 12.97
N GLN A 43 -3.89 -12.94 12.44
CA GLN A 43 -2.59 -13.39 12.94
C GLN A 43 -1.48 -12.34 12.76
N SER A 44 -1.51 -11.60 11.62
CA SER A 44 -0.58 -10.48 11.39
C SER A 44 -0.87 -9.30 12.33
N GLY A 45 -2.13 -8.94 12.53
CA GLY A 45 -2.52 -7.91 13.49
C GLY A 45 -2.13 -8.29 14.95
N GLU A 46 -2.29 -9.55 15.33
CA GLU A 46 -1.78 -10.05 16.63
C GLU A 46 -0.25 -9.97 16.74
N MET A 47 0.46 -10.20 15.64
CA MET A 47 1.91 -10.02 15.58
C MET A 47 2.28 -8.55 15.79
N VAL A 48 1.58 -7.61 15.13
CA VAL A 48 1.78 -6.16 15.34
C VAL A 48 1.58 -5.80 16.80
N LEU A 49 0.50 -6.27 17.44
CA LEU A 49 0.26 -6.04 18.88
C LEU A 49 1.38 -6.58 19.77
N ARG A 50 1.92 -7.77 19.45
CA ARG A 50 3.06 -8.32 20.19
C ARG A 50 4.33 -7.48 20.02
N VAL A 51 4.55 -6.88 18.85
CA VAL A 51 5.68 -5.96 18.61
C VAL A 51 5.48 -4.68 19.41
N ILE A 52 4.29 -4.07 19.36
CA ILE A 52 3.96 -2.87 20.13
C ILE A 52 4.26 -3.11 21.62
N LYS A 53 3.74 -4.20 22.18
CA LYS A 53 3.96 -4.54 23.61
C LYS A 53 5.44 -4.71 23.99
N LYS A 54 6.31 -5.08 23.04
CA LYS A 54 7.76 -5.18 23.28
C LYS A 54 8.47 -3.82 23.15
N LEU A 55 7.94 -2.91 22.33
CA LEU A 55 8.52 -1.57 22.12
C LEU A 55 8.11 -0.63 23.24
N ILE A 56 6.82 -0.66 23.59
CA ILE A 56 6.22 0.25 24.57
C ILE A 56 4.93 -0.38 25.11
N ASP A 57 4.69 -0.26 26.42
CA ASP A 57 3.48 -0.78 27.07
C ASP A 57 2.36 0.29 27.11
N GLU A 58 2.00 0.81 25.93
CA GLU A 58 0.96 1.82 25.74
C GLU A 58 -0.17 1.28 24.85
N PRO A 59 -1.42 1.75 25.05
CA PRO A 59 -2.55 1.29 24.27
C PRO A 59 -2.48 1.78 22.81
N VAL A 60 -3.09 1.00 21.89
CA VAL A 60 -3.39 1.49 20.56
C VAL A 60 -4.59 2.43 20.63
N VAL A 61 -4.42 3.67 20.19
CA VAL A 61 -5.42 4.75 20.26
C VAL A 61 -6.03 5.09 18.91
N ALA A 62 -5.42 4.71 17.79
CA ALA A 62 -6.00 4.86 16.46
C ALA A 62 -5.38 3.88 15.46
N VAL A 63 -6.12 3.62 14.38
CA VAL A 63 -5.65 2.87 13.21
C VAL A 63 -5.96 3.66 11.94
N PHE A 64 -5.03 3.66 10.99
CA PHE A 64 -5.26 4.16 9.63
C PHE A 64 -5.10 3.01 8.63
N ASN A 65 -6.03 2.94 7.66
CA ASN A 65 -5.92 2.04 6.51
C ASN A 65 -5.71 2.85 5.24
N THR A 66 -4.65 2.55 4.50
CA THR A 66 -4.24 3.33 3.33
C THR A 66 -5.14 3.09 2.13
N HIS A 67 -5.64 1.87 1.92
CA HIS A 67 -6.48 1.53 0.77
C HIS A 67 -7.27 0.23 0.98
N VAL A 68 -7.97 -0.23 -0.06
CA VAL A 68 -8.96 -1.33 0.00
C VAL A 68 -8.35 -2.73 0.05
N HIS A 69 -7.07 -2.93 -0.30
CA HIS A 69 -6.48 -4.26 -0.35
C HIS A 69 -6.32 -4.88 1.04
N GLY A 70 -6.81 -6.10 1.20
CA GLY A 70 -6.96 -6.74 2.49
C GLY A 70 -5.67 -7.05 3.23
N ASP A 71 -4.54 -7.14 2.53
CA ASP A 71 -3.22 -7.32 3.15
C ASP A 71 -2.77 -6.11 3.98
N HIS A 72 -3.47 -4.98 3.90
CA HIS A 72 -3.23 -3.79 4.70
C HIS A 72 -4.15 -3.66 5.92
N TRP A 73 -5.42 -4.13 5.85
CA TRP A 73 -6.41 -3.81 6.88
C TRP A 73 -7.08 -5.01 7.56
N LEU A 74 -6.96 -6.24 7.06
CA LEU A 74 -7.60 -7.39 7.72
C LEU A 74 -7.07 -7.65 9.15
N GLY A 75 -5.88 -7.13 9.47
CA GLY A 75 -5.34 -7.09 10.84
C GLY A 75 -6.10 -6.17 11.80
N ASN A 76 -6.99 -5.28 11.31
CA ASN A 76 -7.89 -4.45 12.13
C ASN A 76 -8.63 -5.29 13.16
N GLN A 77 -9.01 -6.52 12.80
CA GLN A 77 -9.71 -7.44 13.71
C GLN A 77 -8.95 -7.67 15.02
N ALA A 78 -7.64 -7.90 14.95
CA ALA A 78 -6.83 -8.14 16.14
C ALA A 78 -6.77 -6.89 17.01
N ILE A 79 -6.60 -5.72 16.39
CA ILE A 79 -6.58 -4.43 17.10
C ILE A 79 -7.93 -4.19 17.77
N ARG A 80 -9.05 -4.36 17.06
CA ARG A 80 -10.40 -4.16 17.60
C ARG A 80 -10.76 -5.18 18.69
N ASN A 81 -10.24 -6.40 18.62
CA ASN A 81 -10.42 -7.40 19.69
C ASN A 81 -9.72 -6.98 20.98
N ALA A 82 -8.53 -6.36 20.89
CA ALA A 82 -7.77 -5.88 22.05
C ALA A 82 -8.28 -4.52 22.56
N TYR A 83 -8.71 -3.65 21.65
CA TYR A 83 -9.17 -2.28 21.92
C TYR A 83 -10.51 -2.04 21.24
N PRO A 84 -11.66 -2.44 21.85
CA PRO A 84 -12.97 -2.48 21.18
C PRO A 84 -13.49 -1.14 20.64
N THR A 85 -13.06 -0.02 21.22
CA THR A 85 -13.50 1.34 20.87
C THR A 85 -12.45 2.13 20.07
N VAL A 86 -11.34 1.52 19.70
CA VAL A 86 -10.28 2.22 18.93
C VAL A 86 -10.86 2.74 17.60
N PRO A 87 -10.72 4.03 17.27
CA PRO A 87 -11.15 4.54 15.98
C PRO A 87 -10.26 3.98 14.85
N ILE A 88 -10.89 3.57 13.76
CA ILE A 88 -10.21 3.10 12.55
C ILE A 88 -10.59 4.04 11.41
N TYR A 89 -9.61 4.65 10.79
CA TYR A 89 -9.76 5.67 9.76
C TYR A 89 -9.44 5.10 8.37
N ALA A 90 -10.26 5.43 7.37
CA ALA A 90 -10.00 5.13 5.97
C ALA A 90 -10.71 6.12 5.04
N HIS A 91 -10.35 6.14 3.77
CA HIS A 91 -11.09 6.88 2.75
C HIS A 91 -12.50 6.30 2.57
N ALA A 92 -13.49 7.14 2.26
CA ALA A 92 -14.89 6.72 2.10
C ALA A 92 -15.04 5.56 1.09
N ASN A 93 -14.31 5.62 -0.04
CA ASN A 93 -14.35 4.57 -1.07
C ASN A 93 -13.83 3.23 -0.52
N THR A 94 -12.81 3.24 0.35
CA THR A 94 -12.31 2.02 1.03
C THR A 94 -13.43 1.35 1.81
N ILE A 95 -14.12 2.12 2.67
CA ILE A 95 -15.22 1.62 3.51
C ILE A 95 -16.35 1.07 2.63
N GLN A 96 -16.73 1.81 1.59
CA GLN A 96 -17.79 1.43 0.67
C GLN A 96 -17.46 0.15 -0.11
N ARG A 97 -16.24 0.03 -0.65
CA ARG A 97 -15.82 -1.16 -1.40
C ARG A 97 -15.75 -2.40 -0.50
N ILE A 98 -15.26 -2.26 0.74
CA ILE A 98 -15.27 -3.34 1.72
C ILE A 98 -16.70 -3.82 2.00
N ALA A 99 -17.64 -2.88 2.23
CA ALA A 99 -19.05 -3.20 2.49
C ALA A 99 -19.75 -3.82 1.26
N ASN A 100 -19.31 -3.52 0.04
CA ASN A 100 -19.86 -4.03 -1.21
C ASN A 100 -19.27 -5.41 -1.63
N GLY A 101 -18.52 -6.08 -0.73
CA GLY A 101 -18.09 -7.47 -0.93
C GLY A 101 -16.59 -7.67 -1.06
N SER A 102 -15.78 -6.61 -1.36
CA SER A 102 -14.32 -6.80 -1.49
C SER A 102 -13.68 -7.29 -0.18
N GLY A 103 -14.29 -6.98 0.97
CA GLY A 103 -13.83 -7.49 2.27
C GLY A 103 -13.87 -9.01 2.36
N ASP A 104 -14.99 -9.63 1.99
CA ASP A 104 -15.16 -11.08 2.03
C ASP A 104 -14.30 -11.78 0.96
N GLU A 105 -14.14 -11.15 -0.21
CA GLU A 105 -13.24 -11.64 -1.26
C GLU A 105 -11.79 -11.70 -0.76
N TRP A 106 -11.32 -10.67 -0.06
CA TRP A 106 -9.98 -10.64 0.51
C TRP A 106 -9.80 -11.66 1.64
N VAL A 107 -10.80 -11.86 2.51
CA VAL A 107 -10.77 -12.93 3.54
C VAL A 107 -10.64 -14.30 2.87
N LYS A 108 -11.43 -14.56 1.81
CA LYS A 108 -11.35 -15.80 1.05
C LYS A 108 -9.99 -15.97 0.38
N LEU A 109 -9.48 -14.94 -0.29
CA LEU A 109 -8.17 -14.97 -0.94
C LEU A 109 -7.06 -15.30 0.06
N MET A 110 -7.06 -14.67 1.23
CA MET A 110 -6.07 -14.95 2.28
C MET A 110 -6.20 -16.39 2.81
N LEU A 111 -7.43 -16.87 3.02
CA LEU A 111 -7.66 -18.25 3.48
C LEU A 111 -7.12 -19.28 2.48
N ASP A 112 -7.41 -19.09 1.19
CA ASP A 112 -7.00 -20.00 0.11
C ASP A 112 -5.46 -19.95 -0.07
N SER A 113 -4.89 -18.74 -0.19
CA SER A 113 -3.44 -18.54 -0.41
C SER A 113 -2.58 -19.05 0.73
N THR A 114 -3.07 -18.94 1.96
CA THR A 114 -2.36 -19.43 3.16
C THR A 114 -2.68 -20.90 3.48
N LYS A 115 -3.44 -21.57 2.64
CA LYS A 115 -3.91 -22.97 2.88
C LYS A 115 -4.54 -23.13 4.27
N GLY A 116 -5.41 -22.18 4.63
CA GLY A 116 -6.14 -22.19 5.90
C GLY A 116 -5.38 -21.62 7.10
N LYS A 117 -4.12 -21.18 6.96
CA LYS A 117 -3.33 -20.63 8.09
C LYS A 117 -3.82 -19.28 8.58
N SER A 118 -4.63 -18.57 7.78
CA SER A 118 -5.30 -17.32 8.15
C SER A 118 -6.73 -17.54 8.70
N ALA A 119 -7.10 -18.80 8.99
CA ALA A 119 -8.43 -19.13 9.54
C ALA A 119 -8.75 -18.28 10.78
N GLY A 120 -10.02 -17.88 10.90
CA GLY A 120 -10.51 -16.97 11.94
C GLY A 120 -10.43 -15.49 11.59
N THR A 121 -9.78 -15.14 10.46
CA THR A 121 -9.81 -13.76 9.94
C THR A 121 -11.22 -13.44 9.43
N ARG A 122 -11.71 -12.25 9.81
CA ARG A 122 -13.01 -11.70 9.39
C ARG A 122 -12.88 -10.22 9.09
N VAL A 123 -13.85 -9.68 8.38
CA VAL A 123 -13.92 -8.26 8.05
C VAL A 123 -14.16 -7.42 9.29
N VAL A 124 -13.28 -6.47 9.56
CA VAL A 124 -13.45 -5.35 10.50
C VAL A 124 -13.04 -4.08 9.75
N SER A 125 -14.03 -3.43 9.13
CA SER A 125 -13.83 -2.20 8.36
C SER A 125 -13.55 -1.00 9.25
N ALA A 126 -13.02 0.07 8.64
CA ALA A 126 -12.93 1.37 9.27
C ALA A 126 -14.33 1.94 9.55
N ASP A 127 -14.44 2.75 10.59
CA ASP A 127 -15.66 3.41 11.05
C ASP A 127 -15.56 4.94 11.06
N ASN A 128 -14.39 5.48 10.69
CA ASN A 128 -14.15 6.91 10.57
C ASN A 128 -13.68 7.25 9.15
N ILE A 129 -14.39 8.17 8.51
CA ILE A 129 -14.06 8.63 7.16
C ILE A 129 -13.04 9.76 7.24
N ILE A 130 -12.00 9.66 6.44
CA ILE A 130 -11.01 10.72 6.17
C ILE A 130 -10.93 11.01 4.67
N LYS A 131 -10.51 12.21 4.33
CA LYS A 131 -10.44 12.70 2.94
C LYS A 131 -9.16 13.52 2.73
N ASN A 132 -8.91 13.88 1.49
CA ASN A 132 -7.78 14.72 1.13
C ASN A 132 -7.72 16.02 1.94
N ALA A 133 -6.53 16.37 2.38
CA ALA A 133 -6.20 17.55 3.19
C ALA A 133 -6.77 17.53 4.64
N ASP A 134 -7.36 16.41 5.08
CA ASP A 134 -7.64 16.26 6.51
C ASP A 134 -6.33 16.18 7.29
N LYS A 135 -6.33 16.79 8.47
CA LYS A 135 -5.26 16.71 9.45
C LYS A 135 -5.82 16.15 10.74
N ILE A 136 -5.37 14.95 11.10
CA ILE A 136 -5.74 14.30 12.36
C ILE A 136 -4.61 14.52 13.36
N ILE A 137 -4.93 15.04 14.52
CA ILE A 137 -3.99 15.26 15.62
C ILE A 137 -4.30 14.26 16.71
N ILE A 138 -3.29 13.47 17.12
CA ILE A 138 -3.37 12.51 18.21
C ILE A 138 -2.20 12.80 19.13
N GLY A 139 -2.51 13.30 20.31
CA GLY A 139 -1.51 13.81 21.25
C GLY A 139 -0.67 14.92 20.64
N ASP A 140 0.63 14.73 20.60
CA ASP A 140 1.64 15.64 20.06
C ASP A 140 1.99 15.39 18.58
N THR A 141 1.30 14.47 17.92
CA THR A 141 1.61 14.00 16.56
C THR A 141 0.49 14.35 15.58
N SER A 142 0.85 14.87 14.40
CA SER A 142 -0.07 15.14 13.31
C SER A 142 0.05 14.11 12.18
N PHE A 143 -1.11 13.75 11.63
CA PHE A 143 -1.27 12.87 10.46
C PHE A 143 -1.97 13.66 9.37
N ASP A 144 -1.24 14.08 8.35
CA ASP A 144 -1.74 14.85 7.22
C ASP A 144 -2.11 13.88 6.08
N ILE A 145 -3.38 13.90 5.66
CA ILE A 145 -3.94 12.93 4.70
C ILE A 145 -3.86 13.48 3.28
N MET A 146 -3.28 12.70 2.38
CA MET A 146 -3.17 13.00 0.96
C MET A 146 -3.93 11.97 0.14
N HIS A 147 -4.86 12.42 -0.70
CA HIS A 147 -5.58 11.60 -1.67
C HIS A 147 -5.61 12.34 -3.00
N TYR A 148 -5.08 11.73 -4.04
CA TYR A 148 -4.95 12.37 -5.37
C TYR A 148 -5.85 11.73 -6.44
N GLY A 149 -6.92 11.06 -6.01
CA GLY A 149 -7.82 10.31 -6.89
C GLY A 149 -7.31 8.90 -7.16
N ILE A 150 -7.68 8.34 -8.33
CA ILE A 150 -7.23 6.98 -8.71
C ILE A 150 -5.72 7.00 -8.91
N ALA A 151 -5.03 6.12 -8.19
CA ALA A 151 -3.60 5.86 -8.32
C ALA A 151 -3.36 4.34 -8.36
N HIS A 152 -2.89 3.70 -7.28
CA HIS A 152 -2.83 2.23 -7.19
C HIS A 152 -4.25 1.60 -7.17
N THR A 153 -5.17 2.25 -6.48
CA THR A 153 -6.63 2.01 -6.52
C THR A 153 -7.37 3.36 -6.55
N ASP A 154 -8.70 3.35 -6.50
CA ASP A 154 -9.53 4.55 -6.32
C ASP A 154 -9.72 4.94 -4.84
N THR A 155 -9.03 4.26 -3.93
CA THR A 155 -9.23 4.39 -2.49
C THR A 155 -8.02 4.92 -1.74
N ASP A 156 -6.88 5.10 -2.43
CA ASP A 156 -5.58 5.32 -1.84
C ASP A 156 -5.49 6.62 -1.05
N ILE A 157 -4.97 6.54 0.15
CA ILE A 157 -4.43 7.68 0.87
C ILE A 157 -2.94 7.46 1.14
N MET A 158 -2.19 8.56 1.15
CA MET A 158 -0.85 8.63 1.72
C MET A 158 -0.92 9.45 3.00
N ILE A 159 -0.05 9.17 3.96
CA ILE A 159 -0.10 9.77 5.29
C ILE A 159 1.26 10.38 5.62
N ALA A 160 1.32 11.70 5.75
CA ALA A 160 2.50 12.38 6.25
C ALA A 160 2.41 12.56 7.78
N VAL A 161 3.46 12.14 8.48
CA VAL A 161 3.56 12.26 9.93
C VAL A 161 4.36 13.52 10.26
N ASN A 162 3.84 14.35 11.17
CA ASN A 162 4.47 15.61 11.61
C ASN A 162 4.86 16.51 10.43
N GLY A 163 4.01 16.59 9.43
CA GLY A 163 4.21 17.33 8.19
C GLY A 163 5.18 16.67 7.22
N ASN A 164 6.40 16.35 7.59
CA ASN A 164 7.38 15.73 6.71
C ASN A 164 8.39 14.79 7.40
N GLU A 165 8.17 14.41 8.64
CA GLU A 165 9.08 13.48 9.33
C GLU A 165 9.10 12.13 8.63
N ALA A 166 7.90 11.60 8.28
CA ALA A 166 7.75 10.38 7.51
C ALA A 166 6.54 10.47 6.56
N LEU A 167 6.62 9.78 5.42
CA LEU A 167 5.54 9.61 4.46
C LEU A 167 5.24 8.12 4.26
N PHE A 168 4.06 7.68 4.69
CA PHE A 168 3.52 6.36 4.35
C PHE A 168 2.76 6.47 3.04
N THR A 169 3.20 5.73 2.02
CA THR A 169 2.62 5.82 0.67
C THR A 169 1.55 4.78 0.38
N GLY A 170 1.36 3.80 1.27
CA GLY A 170 0.62 2.61 0.92
C GLY A 170 1.18 1.99 -0.36
N ASP A 171 0.33 1.36 -1.15
CA ASP A 171 0.71 0.65 -2.37
C ASP A 171 0.88 1.56 -3.60
N ASN A 172 0.86 2.89 -3.42
CA ASN A 172 1.33 3.79 -4.47
C ASN A 172 2.82 3.64 -4.75
N LEU A 173 3.59 3.11 -3.79
CA LEU A 173 5.00 2.80 -3.94
C LEU A 173 5.34 1.41 -3.43
N PHE A 174 6.12 0.67 -4.23
CA PHE A 174 6.69 -0.64 -3.90
C PHE A 174 8.20 -0.60 -4.03
N ASN A 175 8.91 -1.32 -3.18
CA ASN A 175 10.35 -1.48 -3.30
C ASN A 175 10.73 -2.96 -3.32
N GLY A 176 11.38 -3.42 -4.39
CA GLY A 176 11.80 -4.81 -4.57
C GLY A 176 10.72 -5.75 -5.13
N ARG A 177 9.54 -5.23 -5.49
CA ARG A 177 8.42 -6.00 -6.04
C ARG A 177 7.69 -5.18 -7.11
N LEU A 178 7.24 -5.82 -8.22
CA LEU A 178 6.34 -5.19 -9.17
C LEU A 178 4.90 -5.25 -8.64
N ALA A 179 4.23 -4.10 -8.60
CA ALA A 179 2.86 -3.97 -8.14
C ALA A 179 1.85 -4.58 -9.12
N ARG A 180 0.70 -5.04 -8.61
CA ARG A 180 -0.50 -5.23 -9.44
C ARG A 180 -1.11 -3.85 -9.74
N THR A 181 -1.41 -3.58 -11.00
CA THR A 181 -1.90 -2.27 -11.45
C THR A 181 -3.35 -2.30 -11.95
N ALA A 182 -3.98 -3.48 -11.97
CA ALA A 182 -5.27 -3.71 -12.64
C ALA A 182 -6.46 -2.90 -12.09
N GLU A 183 -6.38 -2.40 -10.85
CA GLU A 183 -7.44 -1.60 -10.22
C GLU A 183 -7.13 -0.11 -10.20
N GLY A 184 -5.96 0.28 -10.70
CA GLY A 184 -5.43 1.63 -10.65
C GLY A 184 -5.16 2.24 -12.02
N HIS A 185 -4.27 3.23 -11.99
CA HIS A 185 -3.85 3.96 -13.17
C HIS A 185 -2.36 4.31 -13.05
N ILE A 186 -1.51 3.73 -13.88
CA ILE A 186 -0.04 3.81 -13.77
C ILE A 186 0.45 5.25 -13.82
N LYS A 187 0.01 6.02 -14.82
CA LYS A 187 0.41 7.44 -14.97
C LYS A 187 0.02 8.27 -13.75
N ARG A 188 -1.21 8.08 -13.25
CA ARG A 188 -1.70 8.82 -12.07
C ARG A 188 -1.01 8.38 -10.78
N THR A 189 -0.61 7.11 -10.66
CA THR A 189 0.23 6.64 -9.54
C THR A 189 1.57 7.37 -9.52
N ILE A 190 2.21 7.52 -10.68
CA ILE A 190 3.46 8.28 -10.80
C ILE A 190 3.24 9.73 -10.37
N GLU A 191 2.23 10.41 -10.92
CA GLU A 191 1.89 11.80 -10.60
C GLU A 191 1.54 12.00 -9.12
N ALA A 192 0.77 11.08 -8.52
CA ALA A 192 0.41 11.12 -7.10
C ALA A 192 1.65 10.99 -6.20
N CYS A 193 2.54 10.06 -6.51
CA CYS A 193 3.80 9.89 -5.79
C CYS A 193 4.69 11.12 -5.90
N GLU A 194 4.87 11.69 -7.10
CA GLU A 194 5.68 12.87 -7.33
C GLU A 194 5.15 14.08 -6.54
N LYS A 195 3.83 14.25 -6.51
CA LYS A 195 3.19 15.31 -5.74
C LYS A 195 3.32 15.10 -4.22
N ALA A 196 3.20 13.87 -3.76
CA ALA A 196 3.29 13.55 -2.33
C ALA A 196 4.68 13.88 -1.76
N VAL A 197 5.76 13.71 -2.52
CA VAL A 197 7.13 13.98 -2.04
C VAL A 197 7.55 15.46 -2.11
N GLU A 198 6.68 16.35 -2.62
CA GLU A 198 6.94 17.81 -2.57
C GLU A 198 7.10 18.33 -1.14
N ILE A 199 6.52 17.65 -0.14
CA ILE A 199 6.72 17.92 1.28
C ILE A 199 8.15 17.65 1.76
N LYS A 200 9.00 17.00 0.95
CA LYS A 200 10.38 16.60 1.27
C LYS A 200 10.46 15.73 2.53
N PRO A 201 9.84 14.54 2.51
CA PRO A 201 9.80 13.66 3.67
C PRO A 201 11.20 13.21 4.09
N GLY A 202 11.42 13.14 5.42
CA GLY A 202 12.68 12.64 5.99
C GLY A 202 12.90 11.15 5.71
N ILE A 203 11.80 10.36 5.73
CA ILE A 203 11.79 8.95 5.33
C ILE A 203 10.50 8.63 4.59
N ILE A 204 10.57 7.72 3.62
CA ILE A 204 9.43 7.23 2.83
C ILE A 204 9.24 5.75 3.13
N ILE A 205 8.01 5.39 3.50
CA ILE A 205 7.62 4.02 3.85
C ILE A 205 6.64 3.52 2.78
N PRO A 206 7.09 2.63 1.88
CA PRO A 206 6.21 2.00 0.89
C PRO A 206 5.29 0.97 1.54
N GLY A 207 4.20 0.60 0.88
CA GLY A 207 3.33 -0.48 1.35
C GLY A 207 4.04 -1.82 1.45
N HIS A 208 5.02 -2.07 0.58
CA HIS A 208 5.86 -3.26 0.56
C HIS A 208 7.33 -2.94 0.27
N GLY A 209 8.23 -3.70 0.88
CA GLY A 209 9.68 -3.57 0.71
C GLY A 209 10.33 -2.58 1.66
N GLN A 210 11.61 -2.32 1.51
CA GLN A 210 12.38 -1.52 2.45
C GLN A 210 12.05 -0.03 2.35
N SER A 211 11.93 0.63 3.50
CA SER A 211 11.83 2.09 3.61
C SER A 211 13.14 2.78 3.28
N GLY A 212 13.09 4.06 2.89
CA GLY A 212 14.30 4.80 2.56
C GLY A 212 14.04 6.29 2.28
N GLY A 213 15.05 6.99 1.79
CA GLY A 213 14.98 8.36 1.36
C GLY A 213 14.59 8.50 -0.12
N MET A 214 14.86 9.69 -0.69
CA MET A 214 14.54 10.01 -2.09
C MET A 214 15.23 9.09 -3.10
N ASP A 215 16.41 8.54 -2.80
CA ASP A 215 17.09 7.59 -3.72
C ASP A 215 16.29 6.28 -3.85
N MET A 216 15.79 5.73 -2.73
CA MET A 216 14.91 4.58 -2.73
C MET A 216 13.60 4.92 -3.49
N PHE A 217 12.98 6.05 -3.19
CA PHE A 217 11.77 6.52 -3.85
C PHE A 217 11.93 6.58 -5.37
N ASN A 218 12.96 7.28 -5.85
CA ASN A 218 13.21 7.41 -7.28
C ASN A 218 13.47 6.05 -7.94
N SER A 219 14.30 5.21 -7.31
CA SER A 219 14.57 3.85 -7.82
C SER A 219 13.30 3.01 -7.90
N SER A 220 12.42 3.11 -6.90
CA SER A 220 11.15 2.37 -6.86
C SER A 220 10.13 2.89 -7.87
N LEU A 221 10.03 4.20 -8.06
CA LEU A 221 9.08 4.78 -9.02
C LEU A 221 9.55 4.66 -10.48
N ASP A 222 10.85 4.59 -10.70
CA ASP A 222 11.44 4.49 -12.05
C ASP A 222 10.97 3.25 -12.82
N ILE A 223 10.61 2.15 -12.15
CA ILE A 223 10.08 0.98 -12.85
C ILE A 223 8.79 1.33 -13.60
N LEU A 224 7.88 2.09 -12.98
CA LEU A 224 6.64 2.54 -13.61
C LEU A 224 6.90 3.62 -14.66
N ARG A 225 7.80 4.57 -14.39
CA ARG A 225 8.20 5.63 -15.34
C ARG A 225 8.79 5.06 -16.62
N ILE A 226 9.74 4.13 -16.50
CA ILE A 226 10.41 3.49 -17.64
C ILE A 226 9.42 2.64 -18.42
N LEU A 227 8.60 1.84 -17.72
CA LEU A 227 7.55 1.03 -18.34
C LEU A 227 6.60 1.90 -19.16
N TYR A 228 5.97 2.89 -18.53
CA TYR A 228 4.97 3.75 -19.18
C TYR A 228 5.55 4.48 -20.39
N LYS A 229 6.74 5.07 -20.24
CA LYS A 229 7.44 5.74 -21.35
C LYS A 229 7.78 4.78 -22.50
N THR A 230 8.22 3.55 -22.20
CA THR A 230 8.58 2.57 -23.23
C THR A 230 7.33 2.10 -23.97
N VAL A 231 6.23 1.84 -23.26
CA VAL A 231 4.95 1.47 -23.87
C VAL A 231 4.44 2.61 -24.75
N GLN A 232 4.50 3.86 -24.29
CA GLN A 232 4.09 5.01 -25.06
C GLN A 232 4.89 5.14 -26.39
N GLN A 233 6.21 4.99 -26.33
CA GLN A 233 7.07 5.02 -27.52
C GLN A 233 6.75 3.91 -28.52
N GLN A 234 6.36 2.73 -28.04
CA GLN A 234 5.97 1.59 -28.88
C GLN A 234 4.56 1.81 -29.47
N TYR A 235 3.64 2.38 -28.69
CA TYR A 235 2.28 2.75 -29.14
C TYR A 235 2.34 3.75 -30.28
N GLU A 236 3.16 4.80 -30.17
CA GLU A 236 3.39 5.81 -31.22
C GLU A 236 3.98 5.21 -32.53
N GLN A 237 4.54 3.99 -32.46
CA GLN A 237 5.02 3.21 -33.62
C GLN A 237 3.99 2.18 -34.10
N GLU A 238 2.75 2.23 -33.59
CA GLU A 238 1.65 1.32 -33.94
C GLU A 238 1.94 -0.16 -33.60
N ILE A 239 2.82 -0.41 -32.60
CA ILE A 239 3.14 -1.76 -32.11
C ILE A 239 2.05 -2.19 -31.12
N SER A 240 1.52 -3.40 -31.27
CA SER A 240 0.50 -3.96 -30.39
C SER A 240 1.07 -4.32 -29.01
N ASP A 241 0.25 -4.23 -27.97
CA ASP A 241 0.68 -4.45 -26.57
C ASP A 241 1.36 -5.80 -26.33
N PHE A 242 0.87 -6.88 -26.96
CA PHE A 242 1.45 -8.22 -26.86
C PHE A 242 2.84 -8.36 -27.52
N GLU A 243 3.22 -7.44 -28.43
CA GLU A 243 4.54 -7.39 -29.08
C GLU A 243 5.55 -6.55 -28.29
N MET A 244 5.10 -5.69 -27.36
CA MET A 244 5.95 -4.74 -26.63
C MET A 244 6.84 -5.39 -25.57
N LYS A 245 6.47 -6.57 -25.07
CA LYS A 245 7.15 -7.22 -23.94
C LYS A 245 8.67 -7.29 -24.07
N PRO A 246 9.29 -7.67 -25.22
CA PRO A 246 10.75 -7.72 -25.35
C PRO A 246 11.42 -6.37 -25.13
N ALA A 247 10.86 -5.29 -25.69
CA ALA A 247 11.40 -3.94 -25.56
C ALA A 247 11.30 -3.42 -24.12
N VAL A 248 10.13 -3.60 -23.48
CA VAL A 248 9.88 -3.17 -22.09
C VAL A 248 10.77 -3.95 -21.12
N VAL A 249 10.87 -5.28 -21.27
CA VAL A 249 11.74 -6.11 -20.41
C VAL A 249 13.22 -5.72 -20.58
N LYS A 250 13.66 -5.37 -21.80
CA LYS A 250 15.01 -4.84 -22.03
C LYS A 250 15.22 -3.50 -21.34
N ALA A 251 14.26 -2.58 -21.41
CA ALA A 251 14.34 -1.28 -20.75
C ALA A 251 14.37 -1.39 -19.22
N LEU A 252 13.72 -2.44 -18.68
CA LEU A 252 13.62 -2.75 -17.25
C LEU A 252 14.65 -3.79 -16.78
N ASP A 253 15.76 -4.00 -17.50
CA ASP A 253 16.73 -5.06 -17.20
C ASP A 253 17.20 -5.06 -15.74
N LYS A 254 17.43 -3.89 -15.15
CA LYS A 254 17.85 -3.74 -13.76
C LYS A 254 16.80 -4.18 -12.72
N TYR A 255 15.52 -4.33 -13.11
CA TYR A 255 14.39 -4.69 -12.24
C TYR A 255 13.90 -6.14 -12.41
N LYS A 256 14.46 -6.91 -13.33
CA LYS A 256 14.02 -8.30 -13.60
C LYS A 256 14.07 -9.21 -12.38
N HIS A 257 14.92 -8.88 -11.40
CA HIS A 257 15.07 -9.62 -10.16
C HIS A 257 14.01 -9.28 -9.11
N TRP A 258 13.14 -8.29 -9.38
CA TRP A 258 12.09 -7.92 -8.46
C TRP A 258 11.02 -9.01 -8.39
N GLU A 259 10.50 -9.22 -7.18
CA GLU A 259 9.43 -10.18 -6.93
C GLU A 259 8.23 -9.89 -7.83
N THR A 260 7.57 -10.92 -8.32
CA THR A 260 6.41 -10.86 -9.24
C THR A 260 6.67 -10.23 -10.62
N PHE A 261 7.92 -9.86 -10.97
CA PHE A 261 8.23 -9.21 -12.25
C PHE A 261 7.74 -10.04 -13.45
N ASP A 262 8.18 -11.29 -13.55
CA ASP A 262 7.84 -12.17 -14.69
C ASP A 262 6.34 -12.47 -14.78
N GLU A 263 5.66 -12.54 -13.62
CA GLU A 263 4.23 -12.80 -13.52
C GLU A 263 3.38 -11.62 -13.98
N LEU A 264 3.78 -10.39 -13.61
CA LEU A 264 2.96 -9.20 -13.77
C LEU A 264 3.34 -8.32 -14.95
N ILE A 265 4.57 -8.39 -15.47
CA ILE A 265 5.06 -7.46 -16.48
C ILE A 265 4.16 -7.38 -17.72
N GLY A 266 3.65 -8.51 -18.22
CA GLY A 266 2.74 -8.52 -19.38
C GLY A 266 1.42 -7.79 -19.10
N LYS A 267 0.82 -8.04 -17.93
CA LYS A 267 -0.42 -7.37 -17.50
C LYS A 267 -0.22 -5.86 -17.32
N THR A 268 0.92 -5.47 -16.78
CA THR A 268 1.26 -4.05 -16.57
C THR A 268 1.50 -3.32 -17.90
N ILE A 269 2.08 -4.00 -18.90
CA ILE A 269 2.21 -3.46 -20.27
C ILE A 269 0.83 -3.21 -20.88
N SER A 270 -0.07 -4.22 -20.86
CA SER A 270 -1.42 -4.07 -21.40
C SER A 270 -2.20 -2.98 -20.68
N GLN A 271 -2.05 -2.83 -19.35
CA GLN A 271 -2.65 -1.74 -18.61
C GLN A 271 -2.14 -0.37 -19.08
N ALA A 272 -0.82 -0.20 -19.20
CA ALA A 272 -0.22 1.06 -19.68
C ALA A 272 -0.67 1.38 -21.12
N TYR A 273 -0.75 0.37 -21.98
CA TYR A 273 -1.25 0.53 -23.36
C TYR A 273 -2.68 1.07 -23.37
N LEU A 274 -3.60 0.46 -22.62
CA LEU A 274 -4.99 0.89 -22.54
C LEU A 274 -5.14 2.31 -21.98
N GLU A 275 -4.31 2.70 -21.01
CA GLU A 275 -4.30 4.06 -20.46
C GLU A 275 -3.87 5.09 -21.51
N ILE A 276 -2.87 4.76 -22.35
CA ILE A 276 -2.38 5.62 -23.43
C ILE A 276 -3.43 5.73 -24.53
N GLU A 277 -3.99 4.61 -24.96
CA GLU A 277 -5.04 4.57 -25.96
C GLU A 277 -6.26 5.42 -25.55
N GLN A 278 -6.71 5.30 -24.28
CA GLN A 278 -7.82 6.10 -23.77
C GLN A 278 -7.52 7.60 -23.69
N ALA A 279 -6.27 7.99 -23.56
CA ALA A 279 -5.86 9.40 -23.50
C ALA A 279 -5.79 10.06 -24.90
N ASP A 280 -5.75 9.27 -25.97
CA ASP A 280 -5.73 9.74 -27.36
C ASP A 280 -7.15 10.03 -27.92
N PHE A 281 -8.20 9.60 -27.21
CA PHE A 281 -9.61 9.86 -27.55
C PHE A 281 -10.22 10.96 -26.66
#